data_b86dbf23efa213b33781cdc9bbd49dcb
#
_entry.id   b86dbf23efa213b33781cdc9bbd49dcb
#
_cell.length_a   1.000
_cell.length_b   1.000
_cell.length_c   1.000
_cell.angle_alpha   90.00
_cell.angle_beta   90.00
_cell.angle_gamma   90.00
#
_symmetry.space_group_name_H-M   'P 1'
#
loop_
_entity.id
_entity.type
_entity.pdbx_description
1 polymer ?
#
loop_
_entity_poly.entity_id
_entity_poly.type
_entity_poly.pdbx_seq_one_letter_code
_entity_poly.pdbx_strand_id
1 'polypeptide(L)'
;MWRPCGSGTVYHDLGNVNYTYIVRANGTVDYDAVLSPVIAALNAIGVPARKNQTCDIAIGDLKISGSAQRMTKGRLLHHGTLLFSSDLGVLDQITTRRKNDCFQSKGTQSAICTVTNIREHLARPMTIEEFRERLLNRMVPP
;
A
#
# COMPACT_ATOMS: atom_id res chain seq x y z
N MET A 1 -15.71 4.95 -3.08
CA MET A 1 -15.05 5.90 -2.13
C MET A 1 -14.27 6.93 -2.94
N TRP A 2 -14.44 8.23 -2.65
CA TRP A 2 -13.65 9.30 -3.28
C TRP A 2 -12.24 9.33 -2.67
N ARG A 3 -11.21 9.45 -3.51
CA ARG A 3 -9.80 9.54 -3.09
C ARG A 3 -9.20 10.86 -3.53
N PRO A 4 -8.40 11.53 -2.70
CA PRO A 4 -7.81 12.82 -3.02
C PRO A 4 -6.71 12.75 -4.09
N CYS A 5 -6.17 11.58 -4.37
CA CYS A 5 -5.13 11.33 -5.37
C CYS A 5 -5.11 9.88 -5.83
N GLY A 6 -4.32 9.59 -6.85
CA GLY A 6 -4.28 8.30 -7.53
C GLY A 6 -5.33 8.18 -8.62
N SER A 7 -5.03 7.39 -9.62
CA SER A 7 -5.92 7.08 -10.75
C SER A 7 -6.21 5.58 -10.78
N GLY A 8 -7.41 5.20 -11.16
CA GLY A 8 -7.81 3.81 -11.23
C GLY A 8 -8.65 3.33 -10.05
N THR A 9 -9.05 2.07 -10.11
CA THR A 9 -9.91 1.42 -9.11
C THR A 9 -9.05 0.66 -8.12
N VAL A 10 -9.44 0.67 -6.86
CA VAL A 10 -8.81 -0.10 -5.79
C VAL A 10 -9.88 -0.97 -5.15
N TYR A 11 -9.54 -2.22 -4.93
CA TYR A 11 -10.34 -3.14 -4.13
C TYR A 11 -9.98 -2.96 -2.65
N HIS A 12 -10.98 -2.89 -1.81
CA HIS A 12 -10.85 -2.87 -0.36
C HIS A 12 -11.85 -3.82 0.26
N ASP A 13 -11.40 -4.59 1.22
CA ASP A 13 -12.20 -5.40 2.11
C ASP A 13 -11.77 -5.19 3.57
N LEU A 14 -12.32 -5.96 4.49
CA LEU A 14 -11.98 -5.87 5.91
C LEU A 14 -10.57 -6.41 6.24
N GLY A 15 -9.93 -7.10 5.32
CA GLY A 15 -8.55 -7.60 5.43
C GLY A 15 -7.49 -6.58 5.00
N ASN A 16 -7.91 -5.39 4.55
CA ASN A 16 -7.01 -4.36 4.05
C ASN A 16 -6.86 -3.21 5.05
N VAL A 17 -5.63 -2.80 5.32
CA VAL A 17 -5.33 -1.63 6.18
C VAL A 17 -4.92 -0.46 5.29
N ASN A 18 -5.59 0.68 5.47
CA ASN A 18 -5.22 1.92 4.82
C ASN A 18 -4.41 2.79 5.77
N TYR A 19 -3.35 3.41 5.26
CA TYR A 19 -2.61 4.42 6.00
C TYR A 19 -2.49 5.71 5.19
N THR A 20 -2.40 6.82 5.90
CA THR A 20 -2.20 8.14 5.32
C THR A 20 -1.36 8.99 6.26
N TYR A 21 -0.40 9.73 5.70
CA TYR A 21 0.29 10.78 6.43
C TYR A 21 0.55 11.99 5.55
N ILE A 22 0.71 13.14 6.20
CA ILE A 22 0.97 14.42 5.54
C ILE A 22 2.24 14.99 6.13
N VAL A 23 3.20 15.29 5.26
CA VAL A 23 4.47 15.90 5.65
C VAL A 23 4.70 17.21 4.90
N ARG A 24 5.53 18.09 5.46
CA ARG A 24 6.02 19.24 4.71
C ARG A 24 6.98 18.74 3.63
N ALA A 25 6.83 19.22 2.42
CA ALA A 25 7.70 18.85 1.31
C ALA A 25 7.83 20.02 0.33
N ASN A 26 9.06 20.27 -0.07
CA ASN A 26 9.40 21.27 -1.08
C ASN A 26 10.11 20.55 -2.23
N GLY A 27 9.55 20.60 -3.44
CA GLY A 27 10.16 20.04 -4.63
C GLY A 27 9.63 18.67 -5.03
N THR A 28 10.51 17.79 -5.51
CA THR A 28 10.18 16.45 -6.01
C THR A 28 9.93 15.47 -4.87
N VAL A 29 9.07 14.48 -5.15
CA VAL A 29 8.79 13.40 -4.19
C VAL A 29 9.97 12.43 -4.14
N ASP A 30 10.57 12.28 -2.97
CA ASP A 30 11.52 11.21 -2.70
C ASP A 30 10.74 9.97 -2.19
N TYR A 31 10.62 8.96 -3.05
CA TYR A 31 9.90 7.72 -2.72
C TYR A 31 10.57 6.91 -1.62
N ASP A 32 11.89 6.98 -1.49
CA ASP A 32 12.61 6.29 -0.43
C ASP A 32 12.32 6.92 0.92
N ALA A 33 12.37 8.23 1.01
CA ALA A 33 12.02 8.96 2.22
C ALA A 33 10.55 8.74 2.63
N VAL A 34 9.66 8.63 1.64
CA VAL A 34 8.21 8.48 1.88
C VAL A 34 7.84 7.06 2.31
N LEU A 35 8.44 6.03 1.72
CA LEU A 35 8.12 4.64 2.04
C LEU A 35 8.88 4.09 3.25
N SER A 36 10.05 4.68 3.54
CA SER A 36 10.94 4.23 4.62
C SER A 36 10.25 4.09 5.99
N PRO A 37 9.43 5.03 6.48
CA PRO A 37 8.77 4.88 7.78
C PRO A 37 7.83 3.67 7.85
N VAL A 38 7.08 3.42 6.76
CA VAL A 38 6.16 2.28 6.70
C VAL A 38 6.93 0.97 6.64
N ILE A 39 7.98 0.90 5.80
CA ILE A 39 8.84 -0.28 5.68
C ILE A 39 9.54 -0.57 7.01
N ALA A 40 10.08 0.46 7.69
CA ALA A 40 10.71 0.30 8.99
C ALA A 40 9.73 -0.22 10.05
N ALA A 41 8.51 0.30 10.09
CA ALA A 41 7.47 -0.16 10.99
C ALA A 41 7.08 -1.62 10.71
N LEU A 42 6.93 -2.01 9.44
CA LEU A 42 6.65 -3.39 9.03
C LEU A 42 7.77 -4.35 9.45
N ASN A 43 9.02 -3.98 9.19
CA ASN A 43 10.18 -4.78 9.61
C ASN A 43 10.26 -4.93 11.13
N ALA A 44 9.96 -3.89 11.89
CA ALA A 44 9.96 -3.91 13.36
C ALA A 44 8.90 -4.84 13.98
N ILE A 45 7.83 -5.16 13.23
CA ILE A 45 6.82 -6.14 13.64
C ILE A 45 7.02 -7.53 13.03
N GLY A 46 8.15 -7.74 12.34
CA GLY A 46 8.55 -9.04 11.81
C GLY A 46 8.10 -9.31 10.37
N VAL A 47 7.65 -8.30 9.61
CA VAL A 47 7.32 -8.41 8.19
C VAL A 47 8.56 -8.04 7.36
N PRO A 48 9.14 -8.94 6.55
CA PRO A 48 10.36 -8.65 5.77
C PRO A 48 10.03 -7.79 4.53
N ALA A 49 9.57 -6.57 4.78
CA ALA A 49 9.12 -5.64 3.76
C ALA A 49 10.29 -4.86 3.13
N ARG A 50 10.20 -4.63 1.83
CA ARG A 50 11.14 -3.79 1.08
C ARG A 50 10.43 -2.98 0.00
N LYS A 51 11.03 -1.89 -0.45
CA LYS A 51 10.60 -1.20 -1.67
C LYS A 51 10.98 -2.05 -2.89
N ASN A 52 10.07 -2.18 -3.82
CA ASN A 52 10.36 -2.80 -5.13
C ASN A 52 10.72 -1.73 -6.18
N GLN A 53 10.99 -2.16 -7.42
CA GLN A 53 11.36 -1.28 -8.53
C GLN A 53 10.23 -0.33 -8.96
N THR A 54 8.96 -0.67 -8.68
CA THR A 54 7.79 0.15 -9.02
C THR A 54 7.37 1.10 -7.91
N CYS A 55 8.24 1.33 -6.90
CA CYS A 55 7.95 2.16 -5.73
C CYS A 55 6.73 1.70 -4.91
N ASP A 56 6.48 0.40 -4.90
CA ASP A 56 5.52 -0.26 -4.01
C ASP A 56 6.26 -0.97 -2.86
N ILE A 57 5.52 -1.41 -1.84
CA ILE A 57 6.10 -2.26 -0.79
C ILE A 57 5.81 -3.72 -1.11
N ALA A 58 6.84 -4.56 -0.99
CA ALA A 58 6.79 -5.98 -1.31
C ALA A 58 7.51 -6.84 -0.26
N ILE A 59 7.16 -8.13 -0.22
CA ILE A 59 7.89 -9.19 0.47
C ILE A 59 8.45 -10.11 -0.63
N GLY A 60 9.78 -10.20 -0.75
CA GLY A 60 10.35 -10.81 -1.94
C GLY A 60 9.85 -10.10 -3.21
N ASP A 61 9.29 -10.85 -4.14
CA ASP A 61 8.73 -10.31 -5.39
C ASP A 61 7.21 -10.12 -5.33
N LEU A 62 6.61 -10.37 -4.17
CA LEU A 62 5.17 -10.30 -3.96
C LEU A 62 4.79 -8.94 -3.36
N LYS A 63 3.96 -8.19 -4.08
CA LYS A 63 3.49 -6.89 -3.64
C LYS A 63 2.47 -7.02 -2.50
N ILE A 64 2.65 -6.20 -1.46
CA ILE A 64 1.75 -6.13 -0.30
C ILE A 64 1.07 -4.76 -0.14
N SER A 65 1.50 -3.76 -0.91
CA SER A 65 1.01 -2.37 -0.80
C SER A 65 0.98 -1.69 -2.15
N GLY A 66 -0.05 -0.93 -2.39
CA GLY A 66 -0.08 0.11 -3.42
C GLY A 66 -0.20 1.47 -2.77
N SER A 67 0.45 2.49 -3.34
CA SER A 67 0.42 3.84 -2.80
C SER A 67 0.17 4.90 -3.86
N ALA A 68 -0.28 6.07 -3.41
CA ALA A 68 -0.40 7.26 -4.23
C ALA A 68 -0.04 8.50 -3.42
N GLN A 69 0.35 9.55 -4.13
CA GLN A 69 0.81 10.79 -3.50
C GLN A 69 0.22 11.99 -4.20
N ARG A 70 0.05 13.04 -3.43
CA ARG A 70 -0.34 14.36 -3.93
C ARG A 70 0.45 15.45 -3.23
N MET A 71 1.13 16.27 -4.02
CA MET A 71 1.76 17.47 -3.51
C MET A 71 0.85 18.67 -3.73
N THR A 72 0.63 19.45 -2.69
CA THR A 72 -0.14 20.69 -2.75
C THR A 72 0.26 21.65 -1.64
N LYS A 73 0.45 22.93 -1.97
CA LYS A 73 0.76 23.99 -1.00
C LYS A 73 1.92 23.68 -0.05
N GLY A 74 3.03 23.11 -0.56
CA GLY A 74 4.21 22.76 0.25
C GLY A 74 4.00 21.57 1.21
N ARG A 75 2.98 20.74 0.95
CA ARG A 75 2.72 19.52 1.71
C ARG A 75 2.58 18.34 0.76
N LEU A 76 3.14 17.22 1.16
CA LEU A 76 2.98 15.93 0.52
C LEU A 76 1.97 15.11 1.33
N LEU A 77 0.86 14.74 0.69
CA LEU A 77 -0.04 13.70 1.17
C LEU A 77 0.40 12.40 0.54
N HIS A 78 0.75 11.43 1.36
CA HIS A 78 1.01 10.05 0.96
C HIS A 78 -0.03 9.14 1.60
N HIS A 79 -0.63 8.27 0.79
CA HIS A 79 -1.52 7.24 1.29
C HIS A 79 -1.27 5.93 0.58
N GLY A 80 -1.52 4.84 1.26
CA GLY A 80 -1.35 3.50 0.73
C GLY A 80 -2.26 2.49 1.40
N THR A 81 -2.23 1.30 0.83
CA THR A 81 -2.93 0.11 1.30
C THR A 81 -1.91 -0.91 1.77
N LEU A 82 -2.28 -1.72 2.74
CA LEU A 82 -1.53 -2.89 3.16
C LEU A 82 -2.47 -4.10 3.10
N LEU A 83 -2.15 -5.07 2.27
CA LEU A 83 -2.90 -6.32 2.15
C LEU A 83 -2.53 -7.19 3.35
N PHE A 84 -3.33 -7.15 4.41
CA PHE A 84 -3.07 -7.95 5.60
C PHE A 84 -3.68 -9.36 5.49
N SER A 85 -4.99 -9.44 5.22
CA SER A 85 -5.72 -10.70 5.04
C SER A 85 -6.88 -10.51 4.05
N SER A 86 -6.62 -9.81 2.97
CA SER A 86 -7.60 -9.48 1.92
C SER A 86 -7.95 -10.70 1.08
N ASP A 87 -9.14 -10.71 0.49
CA ASP A 87 -9.53 -11.73 -0.47
C ASP A 87 -8.83 -11.51 -1.81
N LEU A 88 -7.70 -12.19 -1.99
CA LEU A 88 -6.88 -12.08 -3.20
C LEU A 88 -7.56 -12.69 -4.42
N GLY A 89 -8.49 -13.65 -4.23
CA GLY A 89 -9.27 -14.24 -5.32
C GLY A 89 -10.23 -13.22 -5.95
N VAL A 90 -10.93 -12.46 -5.14
CA VAL A 90 -11.78 -11.35 -5.61
C VAL A 90 -10.93 -10.25 -6.24
N LEU A 91 -9.80 -9.91 -5.65
CA LEU A 91 -8.87 -8.91 -6.20
C LEU A 91 -8.40 -9.32 -7.61
N ASP A 92 -8.00 -10.57 -7.81
CA ASP A 92 -7.55 -11.09 -9.10
C ASP A 92 -8.69 -11.05 -10.14
N GLN A 93 -9.88 -11.49 -9.79
CA GLN A 93 -11.04 -11.44 -10.68
C GLN A 93 -11.35 -10.02 -11.16
N ILE A 94 -11.30 -9.02 -10.28
CA ILE A 94 -11.56 -7.61 -10.62
C ILE A 94 -10.46 -7.06 -11.53
N THR A 95 -9.20 -7.41 -11.29
CA THR A 95 -8.07 -6.93 -12.09
C THR A 95 -7.99 -7.61 -13.45
N THR A 96 -8.37 -8.89 -13.55
CA THR A 96 -8.35 -9.67 -14.78
C THR A 96 -9.50 -9.27 -15.72
N ARG A 97 -10.71 -9.03 -15.20
CA ARG A 97 -11.86 -8.58 -16.01
C ARG A 97 -11.60 -7.28 -16.77
N ARG A 98 -10.77 -6.38 -16.25
CA ARG A 98 -10.38 -5.13 -16.92
C ARG A 98 -9.59 -5.30 -18.21
N LYS A 99 -8.93 -6.45 -18.43
CA LYS A 99 -8.21 -6.72 -19.68
C LYS A 99 -9.14 -6.90 -20.88
N ASN A 100 -10.40 -7.26 -20.63
CA ASN A 100 -11.38 -7.59 -21.68
C ASN A 100 -12.37 -6.46 -21.98
N ASP A 101 -12.42 -5.42 -21.15
CA ASP A 101 -13.31 -4.28 -21.39
C ASP A 101 -12.56 -3.17 -22.13
N CYS A 102 -13.09 -2.78 -23.29
CA CYS A 102 -12.62 -1.67 -24.13
C CYS A 102 -12.78 -0.29 -23.46
N PHE A 103 -12.55 -0.18 -22.16
CA PHE A 103 -12.60 1.09 -21.44
C PHE A 103 -11.27 1.82 -21.57
N GLN A 104 -11.24 2.91 -22.33
CA GLN A 104 -10.12 3.85 -22.33
C GLN A 104 -10.12 4.61 -20.99
N SER A 105 -9.36 4.11 -20.03
CA SER A 105 -9.12 4.84 -18.79
C SER A 105 -8.00 5.87 -18.99
N LYS A 106 -8.24 7.13 -18.62
CA LYS A 106 -7.21 8.17 -18.52
C LYS A 106 -6.27 7.96 -17.32
N GLY A 107 -6.43 6.87 -16.56
CA GLY A 107 -5.64 6.54 -15.39
C GLY A 107 -4.33 5.84 -15.77
N THR A 108 -3.30 6.01 -14.94
CA THR A 108 -2.05 5.26 -15.05
C THR A 108 -2.36 3.76 -14.92
N GLN A 109 -1.94 2.97 -15.90
CA GLN A 109 -2.09 1.52 -15.84
C GLN A 109 -1.26 0.99 -14.67
N SER A 110 -1.92 0.26 -13.76
CA SER A 110 -1.20 -0.49 -12.74
C SER A 110 -0.42 -1.62 -13.40
N ALA A 111 0.88 -1.74 -13.09
CA ALA A 111 1.66 -2.89 -13.49
C ALA A 111 1.02 -4.16 -12.93
N ILE A 112 0.98 -5.22 -13.73
CA ILE A 112 0.50 -6.53 -13.27
C ILE A 112 1.58 -7.05 -12.31
N CYS A 113 1.24 -7.09 -11.03
CA CYS A 113 2.12 -7.61 -9.99
C CYS A 113 1.42 -8.74 -9.27
N THR A 114 2.15 -9.81 -8.99
CA THR A 114 1.68 -10.84 -8.06
C THR A 114 1.62 -10.23 -6.67
N VAL A 115 0.51 -10.45 -5.98
CA VAL A 115 0.23 -9.91 -4.64
C VAL A 115 0.22 -11.02 -3.60
N THR A 116 0.44 -10.67 -2.34
CA THR A 116 0.30 -11.57 -1.20
C THR A 116 -0.24 -10.83 0.00
N ASN A 117 -0.76 -11.56 0.97
CA ASN A 117 -1.18 -11.04 2.26
C ASN A 117 -0.03 -11.05 3.26
N ILE A 118 0.12 -9.98 4.02
CA ILE A 118 1.13 -9.86 5.09
C ILE A 118 0.99 -10.98 6.11
N ARG A 119 -0.24 -11.37 6.45
CA ARG A 119 -0.54 -12.41 7.44
C ARG A 119 0.15 -13.75 7.15
N GLU A 120 0.35 -14.08 5.87
CA GLU A 120 0.99 -15.34 5.43
C GLU A 120 2.49 -15.37 5.71
N HIS A 121 3.11 -14.21 5.94
CA HIS A 121 4.55 -14.06 6.16
C HIS A 121 4.92 -13.72 7.62
N LEU A 122 3.94 -13.73 8.52
CA LEU A 122 4.17 -13.47 9.94
C LEU A 122 4.63 -14.74 10.65
N ALA A 123 5.70 -14.64 11.42
CA ALA A 123 6.18 -15.73 12.27
C ALA A 123 5.20 -16.10 13.40
N ARG A 124 4.35 -15.16 13.81
CA ARG A 124 3.30 -15.36 14.81
C ARG A 124 1.98 -14.85 14.27
N PRO A 125 0.89 -15.66 14.34
CA PRO A 125 -0.44 -15.19 13.98
C PRO A 125 -0.82 -13.98 14.81
N MET A 126 -1.46 -12.98 14.17
CA MET A 126 -2.08 -11.84 14.84
C MET A 126 -3.36 -11.44 14.13
N THR A 127 -4.23 -10.72 14.83
CA THR A 127 -5.43 -10.15 14.23
C THR A 127 -5.09 -8.86 13.45
N ILE A 128 -6.02 -8.41 12.62
CA ILE A 128 -5.83 -7.16 11.87
C ILE A 128 -5.83 -5.94 12.81
N GLU A 129 -6.57 -6.01 13.90
CA GLU A 129 -6.59 -4.97 14.95
C GLU A 129 -5.24 -4.87 15.63
N GLU A 130 -4.66 -6.00 16.02
CA GLU A 130 -3.33 -6.06 16.63
C GLU A 130 -2.25 -5.58 15.65
N PHE A 131 -2.33 -5.98 14.39
CA PHE A 131 -1.43 -5.51 13.34
C PHE A 131 -1.49 -4.00 13.18
N ARG A 132 -2.70 -3.43 13.10
CA ARG A 132 -2.91 -1.99 12.97
C ARG A 132 -2.35 -1.22 14.15
N GLU A 133 -2.60 -1.70 15.38
CA GLU A 133 -2.10 -1.06 16.60
C GLU A 133 -0.57 -1.08 16.66
N ARG A 134 0.05 -2.23 16.39
CA ARG A 134 1.50 -2.36 16.35
C ARG A 134 2.15 -1.47 15.29
N LEU A 135 1.55 -1.41 14.10
CA LEU A 135 2.02 -0.56 13.02
C LEU A 135 1.96 0.91 13.40
N LEU A 136 0.83 1.36 13.95
CA LEU A 136 0.63 2.74 14.39
C LEU A 136 1.66 3.14 15.45
N ASN A 137 1.89 2.32 16.47
CA ASN A 137 2.86 2.56 17.54
C ASN A 137 4.31 2.65 17.05
N ARG A 138 4.61 2.12 15.86
CA ARG A 138 5.93 2.22 15.23
C ARG A 138 6.06 3.38 14.25
N MET A 139 4.95 3.81 13.67
CA MET A 139 4.93 4.95 12.72
C MET A 139 4.84 6.30 13.43
N VAL A 140 4.22 6.35 14.58
CA VAL A 140 4.10 7.57 15.40
C VAL A 140 5.06 7.42 16.57
N PRO A 141 6.16 8.18 16.61
CA PRO A 141 7.03 8.21 17.78
C PRO A 141 6.26 8.75 18.99
N PRO A 142 6.60 8.31 20.21
CA PRO A 142 5.96 8.78 21.43
C PRO A 142 6.12 10.27 21.66
#